data_a1a36bd782144ff6effebbc819a49064
#
_entry.id   a1a36bd782144ff6effebbc819a49064
#
_cell.length_a   1.000
_cell.length_b   1.000
_cell.length_c   1.000
_cell.angle_alpha   90.00
_cell.angle_beta   90.00
_cell.angle_gamma   90.00
#
_symmetry.space_group_name_H-M   'P 1'
#
loop_
_entity.id
_entity.type
_entity.pdbx_description
1 polymer ?
#
loop_
_entity_poly.entity_id
_entity_poly.type
_entity_poly.pdbx_seq_one_letter_code
_entity_poly.pdbx_strand_id
1 'polypeptide(L)'
;MSVFFIIDAFGTLTAVHSKKFICCIHDTHAHNTLAPNFTLRYTELQMDVKIINPFLISCESAFKNMFNIPPQHKDPYLLDPNAGHAWEISGLLGITGDYNGVVAFRLHKILADKMLERSGIEIVMESEREELAKQLVSEFTNIIAGNAASEIKNKDIKVSPPVVVAGKDHTLSWPKNYPIVGIPFTTQYGPFEVDVCFK
;
A
#
# COMPACT_ATOMS: atom_id res chain seq x y z
N MET A 1 15.64 -11.68 1.49
CA MET A 1 15.66 -11.02 2.81
C MET A 1 14.21 -10.94 3.23
N SER A 2 13.80 -11.66 4.26
CA SER A 2 12.38 -11.71 4.66
C SER A 2 12.13 -10.65 5.72
N VAL A 3 11.10 -9.87 5.55
CA VAL A 3 10.61 -8.89 6.52
C VAL A 3 9.39 -9.48 7.20
N PHE A 4 9.40 -9.52 8.52
CA PHE A 4 8.27 -9.98 9.31
C PHE A 4 7.65 -8.80 10.03
N PHE A 5 6.34 -8.78 10.08
CA PHE A 5 5.57 -7.81 10.84
C PHE A 5 5.08 -8.47 12.13
N ILE A 6 5.28 -7.80 13.24
CA ILE A 6 4.75 -8.21 14.54
C ILE A 6 3.74 -7.13 14.96
N ILE A 7 2.53 -7.55 15.25
CA ILE A 7 1.52 -6.68 15.84
C ILE A 7 1.60 -6.89 17.37
N ASP A 8 1.91 -5.83 18.09
CA ASP A 8 1.95 -5.87 19.55
C ASP A 8 0.54 -5.84 20.16
N ALA A 9 0.47 -6.03 21.49
CA ALA A 9 -0.79 -6.01 22.23
C ALA A 9 -1.52 -4.65 22.21
N PHE A 10 -0.88 -3.60 21.67
CA PHE A 10 -1.44 -2.25 21.54
C PHE A 10 -1.84 -1.93 20.10
N GLY A 11 -1.72 -2.89 19.17
CA GLY A 11 -2.11 -2.72 17.76
C GLY A 11 -1.09 -1.98 16.91
N THR A 12 0.18 -1.92 17.32
CA THR A 12 1.26 -1.30 16.55
C THR A 12 1.94 -2.33 15.67
N LEU A 13 2.07 -2.02 14.38
CA LEU A 13 2.77 -2.85 13.40
C LEU A 13 4.25 -2.51 13.41
N THR A 14 5.09 -3.47 13.81
CA THR A 14 6.55 -3.32 13.84
C THR A 14 7.18 -4.19 12.77
N ALA A 15 7.97 -3.60 11.89
CA ALA A 15 8.72 -4.35 10.89
C ALA A 15 10.09 -4.75 11.44
N VAL A 16 10.37 -6.04 11.46
CA VAL A 16 11.66 -6.60 11.91
C VAL A 16 12.44 -7.12 10.70
N HIS A 17 13.60 -6.52 10.45
CA HIS A 17 14.56 -7.03 9.48
C HIS A 17 15.43 -8.12 10.13
N SER A 18 15.24 -9.37 9.75
CA SER A 18 16.10 -10.45 10.22
C SER A 18 16.90 -11.07 9.07
N LYS A 19 18.22 -11.09 9.22
CA LYS A 19 19.13 -11.83 8.34
C LYS A 19 19.21 -13.32 8.65
N LYS A 20 18.58 -13.78 9.73
CA LYS A 20 18.48 -15.20 10.09
C LYS A 20 17.27 -15.40 10.99
N PHE A 21 16.30 -16.14 10.54
CA PHE A 21 15.34 -16.79 11.43
C PHE A 21 15.68 -18.25 11.52
N ILE A 22 16.20 -18.64 12.67
CA ILE A 22 16.15 -20.02 13.15
C ILE A 22 14.95 -20.05 14.08
N CYS A 23 13.98 -20.87 13.72
CA CYS A 23 12.87 -21.24 14.57
C CYS A 23 13.43 -21.79 15.89
N CYS A 24 13.23 -21.07 17.00
CA CYS A 24 13.42 -21.60 18.34
C CYS A 24 12.10 -21.53 19.07
N ILE A 25 11.33 -22.60 18.89
CA ILE A 25 10.38 -23.04 19.90
C ILE A 25 11.19 -23.98 20.81
N HIS A 26 11.27 -23.63 22.09
CA HIS A 26 11.86 -24.37 23.21
C HIS A 26 13.40 -24.58 23.19
N ASP A 27 14.08 -23.84 24.07
CA ASP A 27 14.70 -24.46 25.25
C ASP A 27 15.15 -23.37 26.25
N THR A 28 14.74 -23.57 27.48
CA THR A 28 15.28 -22.92 28.68
C THR A 28 16.65 -23.46 28.98
N HIS A 29 17.58 -22.57 29.34
CA HIS A 29 18.95 -22.81 29.85
C HIS A 29 20.07 -22.81 28.82
N ALA A 30 20.83 -21.70 28.81
CA ALA A 30 22.27 -21.70 29.02
C ALA A 30 22.90 -20.29 28.92
N HIS A 31 23.51 -19.90 29.99
CA HIS A 31 24.71 -19.10 30.26
C HIS A 31 25.31 -18.12 29.19
N ASN A 32 25.36 -16.87 29.63
CA ASN A 32 26.37 -15.82 29.45
C ASN A 32 27.64 -16.17 28.66
N THR A 33 27.86 -15.43 27.57
CA THR A 33 29.19 -14.87 27.24
C THR A 33 29.00 -13.54 26.47
N LEU A 34 29.58 -12.49 27.04
CA LEU A 34 29.62 -11.12 26.53
C LEU A 34 30.41 -11.06 25.21
N ALA A 35 29.81 -10.56 24.16
CA ALA A 35 30.50 -10.04 22.99
C ALA A 35 30.17 -8.53 22.84
N PRO A 36 31.12 -7.70 22.34
CA PRO A 36 31.13 -6.26 22.55
C PRO A 36 30.05 -5.55 21.78
N ASN A 37 29.46 -4.59 22.43
CA ASN A 37 28.59 -3.51 22.01
C ASN A 37 28.56 -3.20 20.50
N PHE A 38 27.74 -3.89 19.76
CA PHE A 38 27.19 -3.42 18.50
C PHE A 38 25.74 -2.99 18.77
N THR A 39 25.59 -1.78 19.28
CA THR A 39 24.28 -1.13 19.40
C THR A 39 23.82 -0.78 17.99
N LEU A 40 23.24 -1.75 17.27
CA LEU A 40 22.37 -1.46 16.15
C LEU A 40 21.21 -0.66 16.74
N ARG A 41 21.19 0.63 16.53
CA ARG A 41 19.99 1.44 16.68
C ARG A 41 19.02 0.94 15.61
N TYR A 42 18.19 -0.01 16.01
CA TYR A 42 16.95 -0.29 15.28
C TYR A 42 16.08 0.97 15.44
N THR A 43 16.05 1.81 14.44
CA THR A 43 14.97 2.77 14.30
C THR A 43 13.74 1.91 14.08
N GLU A 44 12.97 1.70 15.14
CA GLU A 44 11.66 1.09 15.08
C GLU A 44 10.80 1.99 14.19
N LEU A 45 10.58 1.54 12.96
CA LEU A 45 9.60 2.14 12.08
C LEU A 45 8.22 1.67 12.59
N GLN A 46 7.67 2.39 13.55
CA GLN A 46 6.30 2.17 13.99
C GLN A 46 5.36 2.92 13.04
N MET A 47 4.70 2.18 12.14
CA MET A 47 3.54 2.70 11.45
C MET A 47 2.28 2.14 12.14
N ASP A 48 1.41 3.02 12.61
CA ASP A 48 0.20 2.63 13.34
C ASP A 48 -0.77 1.89 12.39
N VAL A 49 -1.12 0.66 12.74
CA VAL A 49 -2.13 -0.15 12.04
C VAL A 49 -3.45 0.60 11.88
N LYS A 50 -3.77 1.51 12.82
CA LYS A 50 -4.95 2.38 12.74
C LYS A 50 -4.95 3.32 11.53
N ILE A 51 -3.78 3.57 10.93
CA ILE A 51 -3.64 4.37 9.71
C ILE A 51 -3.73 3.47 8.47
N ILE A 52 -3.20 2.26 8.54
CA ILE A 52 -3.15 1.34 7.39
C ILE A 52 -4.49 0.65 7.14
N ASN A 53 -5.16 0.17 8.19
CA ASN A 53 -6.43 -0.55 8.07
C ASN A 53 -7.54 0.22 7.33
N PRO A 54 -7.73 1.53 7.52
CA PRO A 54 -8.67 2.30 6.72
C PRO A 54 -8.44 2.20 5.21
N PHE A 55 -7.20 2.18 4.75
CA PHE A 55 -6.89 2.02 3.32
C PHE A 55 -7.24 0.62 2.81
N LEU A 56 -6.91 -0.41 3.60
CA LEU A 56 -7.25 -1.79 3.28
C LEU A 56 -8.76 -1.97 3.14
N ILE A 57 -9.52 -1.56 4.17
CA ILE A 57 -10.99 -1.69 4.22
C ILE A 57 -11.65 -0.88 3.11
N SER A 58 -11.18 0.36 2.90
CA SER A 58 -11.70 1.23 1.84
C SER A 58 -11.49 0.64 0.46
N CYS A 59 -10.30 0.07 0.22
CA CYS A 59 -9.97 -0.55 -1.05
C CYS A 59 -10.85 -1.78 -1.34
N GLU A 60 -10.99 -2.70 -0.37
CA GLU A 60 -11.83 -3.89 -0.52
C GLU A 60 -13.30 -3.51 -0.78
N SER A 61 -13.82 -2.58 0.01
CA SER A 61 -15.20 -2.13 -0.11
C SER A 61 -15.45 -1.46 -1.46
N ALA A 62 -14.58 -0.55 -1.88
CA ALA A 62 -14.71 0.17 -3.14
C ALA A 62 -14.62 -0.78 -4.35
N PHE A 63 -13.67 -1.71 -4.37
CA PHE A 63 -13.55 -2.70 -5.45
C PHE A 63 -14.80 -3.58 -5.57
N LYS A 64 -15.32 -4.06 -4.44
CA LYS A 64 -16.53 -4.87 -4.42
C LYS A 64 -17.75 -4.08 -4.89
N ASN A 65 -17.91 -2.86 -4.38
CA ASN A 65 -19.13 -2.08 -4.63
C ASN A 65 -19.17 -1.46 -6.03
N MET A 66 -18.03 -0.98 -6.53
CA MET A 66 -17.97 -0.29 -7.83
C MET A 66 -17.86 -1.26 -9.00
N PHE A 67 -17.11 -2.35 -8.84
CA PHE A 67 -16.80 -3.25 -9.96
C PHE A 67 -17.36 -4.66 -9.80
N ASN A 68 -17.91 -4.98 -8.65
CA ASN A 68 -18.30 -6.36 -8.30
C ASN A 68 -17.13 -7.35 -8.46
N ILE A 69 -15.92 -6.89 -8.08
CA ILE A 69 -14.68 -7.66 -8.05
C ILE A 69 -14.22 -7.71 -6.59
N PRO A 70 -14.49 -8.79 -5.84
CA PRO A 70 -14.00 -8.91 -4.47
C PRO A 70 -12.49 -9.20 -4.48
N PRO A 71 -11.65 -8.28 -3.99
CA PRO A 71 -10.23 -8.53 -3.87
C PRO A 71 -9.94 -9.32 -2.58
N GLN A 72 -8.77 -9.95 -2.54
CA GLN A 72 -8.21 -10.56 -1.34
C GLN A 72 -6.87 -9.88 -1.04
N HIS A 73 -6.73 -9.31 0.15
CA HIS A 73 -5.47 -8.75 0.58
C HIS A 73 -4.51 -9.84 1.06
N LYS A 74 -3.23 -9.55 0.99
CA LYS A 74 -2.15 -10.28 1.64
C LYS A 74 -1.57 -9.42 2.76
N ASP A 75 -0.67 -9.99 3.56
CA ASP A 75 -0.03 -9.26 4.64
C ASP A 75 0.70 -8.02 4.10
N PRO A 76 0.45 -6.83 4.68
CA PRO A 76 1.20 -5.63 4.34
C PRO A 76 2.70 -5.81 4.60
N TYR A 77 3.54 -5.12 3.82
CA TYR A 77 4.98 -5.23 3.92
C TYR A 77 5.68 -3.86 3.76
N LEU A 78 6.92 -3.75 4.24
CA LEU A 78 7.73 -2.57 3.95
C LEU A 78 8.28 -2.64 2.53
N LEU A 79 7.87 -1.66 1.71
CA LEU A 79 8.32 -1.55 0.34
C LEU A 79 9.71 -0.91 0.30
N ASP A 80 10.63 -1.53 -0.47
CA ASP A 80 11.90 -0.91 -0.80
C ASP A 80 11.68 0.10 -1.95
N PRO A 81 11.89 1.41 -1.71
CA PRO A 81 11.68 2.43 -2.74
C PRO A 81 12.60 2.28 -3.95
N ASN A 82 13.68 1.52 -3.82
CA ASN A 82 14.63 1.27 -4.91
C ASN A 82 14.37 -0.07 -5.64
N ALA A 83 13.43 -0.86 -5.16
CA ALA A 83 13.05 -2.08 -5.86
C ALA A 83 12.33 -1.74 -7.15
N GLY A 84 12.74 -2.34 -8.24
CA GLY A 84 12.00 -2.26 -9.51
C GLY A 84 10.62 -2.87 -9.37
N HIS A 85 9.67 -2.39 -10.16
CA HIS A 85 8.31 -2.92 -10.21
C HIS A 85 7.84 -3.12 -11.65
N ALA A 86 6.82 -3.98 -11.82
CA ALA A 86 6.23 -4.28 -13.12
C ALA A 86 4.86 -3.62 -13.34
N TRP A 87 4.45 -2.70 -12.46
CA TRP A 87 3.17 -2.02 -12.58
C TRP A 87 3.13 -1.13 -13.82
N GLU A 88 2.00 -1.12 -14.51
CA GLU A 88 1.84 -0.40 -15.77
C GLU A 88 1.05 0.90 -15.62
N ILE A 89 0.25 1.01 -14.54
CA ILE A 89 -0.52 2.20 -14.20
C ILE A 89 -0.40 2.45 -12.71
N SER A 90 -0.17 3.71 -12.33
CA SER A 90 -0.14 4.16 -10.94
C SER A 90 -0.93 5.44 -10.78
N GLY A 91 -1.96 5.39 -9.95
CA GLY A 91 -2.65 6.58 -9.46
C GLY A 91 -1.98 7.04 -8.16
N LEU A 92 -1.66 8.33 -8.04
CA LEU A 92 -0.98 8.90 -6.88
C LEU A 92 -1.72 10.12 -6.38
N LEU A 93 -1.71 10.33 -5.08
CA LEU A 93 -2.15 11.58 -4.46
C LEU A 93 -1.35 11.87 -3.20
N GLY A 94 -1.28 13.15 -2.86
CA GLY A 94 -0.68 13.63 -1.61
C GLY A 94 -1.70 13.68 -0.49
N ILE A 95 -1.22 13.45 0.72
CA ILE A 95 -1.96 13.65 1.97
C ILE A 95 -1.30 14.74 2.77
N THR A 96 -2.09 15.64 3.35
CA THR A 96 -1.65 16.75 4.18
C THR A 96 -2.56 16.94 5.38
N GLY A 97 -2.09 17.72 6.36
CA GLY A 97 -2.81 17.96 7.62
C GLY A 97 -2.07 17.35 8.80
N ASP A 98 -2.76 16.60 9.64
CA ASP A 98 -2.14 15.90 10.78
C ASP A 98 -1.15 14.81 10.35
N TYR A 99 -1.31 14.30 9.14
CA TYR A 99 -0.35 13.43 8.47
C TYR A 99 0.07 14.04 7.13
N ASN A 100 1.33 13.83 6.77
CA ASN A 100 1.85 14.23 5.47
C ASN A 100 2.44 13.02 4.76
N GLY A 101 2.07 12.83 3.50
CA GLY A 101 2.53 11.66 2.80
C GLY A 101 1.97 11.50 1.40
N VAL A 102 2.11 10.29 0.87
CA VAL A 102 1.68 9.91 -0.47
C VAL A 102 0.96 8.57 -0.39
N VAL A 103 -0.13 8.46 -1.14
CA VAL A 103 -0.81 7.18 -1.42
C VAL A 103 -0.66 6.88 -2.89
N ALA A 104 -0.35 5.64 -3.22
CA ALA A 104 -0.32 5.14 -4.58
C ALA A 104 -1.22 3.91 -4.71
N PHE A 105 -2.00 3.85 -5.80
CA PHE A 105 -2.73 2.68 -6.24
C PHE A 105 -2.11 2.19 -7.54
N ARG A 106 -1.54 0.99 -7.53
CA ARG A 106 -0.71 0.45 -8.63
C ARG A 106 -1.28 -0.85 -9.16
N LEU A 107 -1.42 -0.95 -10.48
CA LEU A 107 -2.01 -2.13 -11.13
C LEU A 107 -1.48 -2.34 -12.54
N HIS A 108 -1.79 -3.53 -13.08
CA HIS A 108 -1.56 -3.83 -14.50
C HIS A 108 -2.72 -3.33 -15.37
N LYS A 109 -2.40 -3.00 -16.62
CA LYS A 109 -3.38 -2.51 -17.60
C LYS A 109 -4.58 -3.45 -17.73
N ILE A 110 -4.36 -4.76 -17.73
CA ILE A 110 -5.44 -5.76 -17.82
C ILE A 110 -6.49 -5.61 -16.72
N LEU A 111 -6.06 -5.29 -15.49
CA LEU A 111 -7.00 -5.08 -14.40
C LEU A 111 -7.74 -3.74 -14.55
N ALA A 112 -7.04 -2.67 -14.98
CA ALA A 112 -7.67 -1.40 -15.27
C ALA A 112 -8.75 -1.50 -16.36
N ASP A 113 -8.49 -2.25 -17.42
CA ASP A 113 -9.46 -2.54 -18.48
C ASP A 113 -10.68 -3.30 -17.91
N LYS A 114 -10.47 -4.25 -17.01
CA LYS A 114 -11.57 -4.98 -16.34
C LYS A 114 -12.37 -4.11 -15.37
N MET A 115 -11.72 -3.22 -14.68
CA MET A 115 -12.41 -2.22 -13.86
C MET A 115 -13.29 -1.32 -14.74
N LEU A 116 -12.78 -0.86 -15.87
CA LEU A 116 -13.54 -0.05 -16.82
C LEU A 116 -14.75 -0.80 -17.38
N GLU A 117 -14.60 -2.05 -17.80
CA GLU A 117 -15.69 -2.90 -18.28
C GLU A 117 -16.79 -3.11 -17.21
N ARG A 118 -16.42 -3.11 -15.93
CA ARG A 118 -17.33 -3.33 -14.81
C ARG A 118 -17.90 -2.06 -14.19
N SER A 119 -17.34 -0.89 -14.52
CA SER A 119 -17.77 0.38 -13.96
C SER A 119 -19.10 0.88 -14.48
N GLY A 120 -19.59 0.33 -15.61
CA GLY A 120 -20.76 0.81 -16.31
C GLY A 120 -20.52 2.05 -17.18
N ILE A 121 -19.26 2.48 -17.30
CA ILE A 121 -18.89 3.57 -18.21
C ILE A 121 -19.02 3.07 -19.65
N GLU A 122 -19.80 3.79 -20.45
CA GLU A 122 -19.96 3.49 -21.88
C GLU A 122 -18.71 3.92 -22.65
N ILE A 123 -18.15 3.00 -23.42
CA ILE A 123 -17.01 3.26 -24.30
C ILE A 123 -17.58 3.49 -25.70
N VAL A 124 -17.63 4.75 -26.13
CA VAL A 124 -18.18 5.12 -27.44
C VAL A 124 -17.18 4.84 -28.55
N MET A 125 -15.90 5.10 -28.31
CA MET A 125 -14.83 4.83 -29.24
C MET A 125 -13.71 4.03 -28.57
N GLU A 126 -13.24 2.96 -29.20
CA GLU A 126 -12.16 2.12 -28.62
C GLU A 126 -10.86 2.92 -28.41
N SER A 127 -10.63 3.96 -29.20
CA SER A 127 -9.49 4.86 -29.03
C SER A 127 -9.50 5.64 -27.70
N GLU A 128 -10.64 5.75 -27.03
CA GLU A 128 -10.79 6.45 -25.74
C GLU A 128 -10.57 5.52 -24.55
N ARG A 129 -10.56 4.21 -24.76
CA ARG A 129 -10.47 3.19 -23.69
C ARG A 129 -9.32 3.45 -22.73
N GLU A 130 -8.14 3.72 -23.25
CA GLU A 130 -6.95 3.93 -22.42
C GLU A 130 -7.08 5.18 -21.55
N GLU A 131 -7.62 6.24 -22.10
CA GLU A 131 -7.82 7.48 -21.34
C GLU A 131 -8.93 7.32 -20.28
N LEU A 132 -10.04 6.65 -20.62
CA LEU A 132 -11.10 6.33 -19.66
C LEU A 132 -10.59 5.42 -18.54
N ALA A 133 -9.73 4.44 -18.85
CA ALA A 133 -9.11 3.61 -17.83
C ALA A 133 -8.21 4.42 -16.88
N LYS A 134 -7.44 5.38 -17.39
CA LYS A 134 -6.63 6.29 -16.55
C LYS A 134 -7.51 7.18 -15.67
N GLN A 135 -8.57 7.74 -16.22
CA GLN A 135 -9.52 8.56 -15.47
C GLN A 135 -10.18 7.74 -14.36
N LEU A 136 -10.57 6.50 -14.64
CA LEU A 136 -11.14 5.60 -13.65
C LEU A 136 -10.14 5.27 -12.53
N VAL A 137 -8.87 5.01 -12.87
CA VAL A 137 -7.80 4.79 -11.88
C VAL A 137 -7.59 6.03 -11.02
N SER A 138 -7.63 7.22 -11.63
CA SER A 138 -7.54 8.50 -10.94
C SER A 138 -8.66 8.64 -9.90
N GLU A 139 -9.91 8.48 -10.33
CA GLU A 139 -11.08 8.60 -9.45
C GLU A 139 -11.07 7.53 -8.36
N PHE A 140 -10.71 6.30 -8.69
CA PHE A 140 -10.63 5.22 -7.72
C PHE A 140 -9.56 5.49 -6.65
N THR A 141 -8.40 6.03 -7.04
CA THR A 141 -7.35 6.45 -6.09
C THR A 141 -7.88 7.50 -5.12
N ASN A 142 -8.63 8.48 -5.62
CA ASN A 142 -9.26 9.52 -4.81
C ASN A 142 -10.29 8.93 -3.83
N ILE A 143 -11.13 8.01 -4.29
CA ILE A 143 -12.14 7.33 -3.46
C ILE A 143 -11.50 6.55 -2.32
N ILE A 144 -10.46 5.75 -2.60
CA ILE A 144 -9.76 4.98 -1.57
C ILE A 144 -9.20 5.91 -0.50
N ALA A 145 -8.47 6.94 -0.92
CA ALA A 145 -7.80 7.83 0.02
C ALA A 145 -8.79 8.71 0.79
N GLY A 146 -9.84 9.20 0.14
CA GLY A 146 -10.89 10.00 0.78
C GLY A 146 -11.66 9.21 1.84
N ASN A 147 -12.05 7.96 1.52
CA ASN A 147 -12.72 7.08 2.46
C ASN A 147 -11.80 6.73 3.64
N ALA A 148 -10.55 6.35 3.36
CA ALA A 148 -9.59 6.04 4.40
C ALA A 148 -9.32 7.24 5.32
N ALA A 149 -9.16 8.44 4.76
CA ALA A 149 -8.98 9.67 5.53
C ALA A 149 -10.16 9.95 6.45
N SER A 150 -11.39 9.70 6.02
CA SER A 150 -12.60 9.91 6.83
C SER A 150 -12.74 8.91 7.98
N GLU A 151 -12.17 7.72 7.85
CA GLU A 151 -12.19 6.69 8.91
C GLU A 151 -11.10 6.90 10.00
N ILE A 152 -10.06 7.69 9.71
CA ILE A 152 -9.02 8.03 10.68
C ILE A 152 -9.56 9.10 11.65
N LYS A 153 -10.05 8.64 12.80
CA LYS A 153 -10.73 9.50 13.78
C LYS A 153 -9.80 10.53 14.42
N ASN A 154 -10.38 11.70 14.73
CA ASN A 154 -9.71 12.81 15.43
C ASN A 154 -8.46 13.34 14.72
N LYS A 155 -8.43 13.28 13.40
CA LYS A 155 -7.35 13.80 12.55
C LYS A 155 -7.92 14.66 11.43
N ASP A 156 -7.32 15.82 11.20
CA ASP A 156 -7.58 16.63 10.02
C ASP A 156 -6.68 16.15 8.89
N ILE A 157 -7.27 15.43 7.93
CA ILE A 157 -6.56 14.84 6.79
C ILE A 157 -7.18 15.39 5.52
N LYS A 158 -6.33 15.94 4.66
CA LYS A 158 -6.70 16.47 3.35
C LYS A 158 -5.99 15.70 2.27
N VAL A 159 -6.70 15.35 1.22
CA VAL A 159 -6.17 14.67 0.03
C VAL A 159 -6.02 15.66 -1.12
N SER A 160 -4.91 15.57 -1.86
CA SER A 160 -4.72 16.34 -3.08
C SER A 160 -5.50 15.71 -4.24
N PRO A 161 -5.73 16.44 -5.33
CA PRO A 161 -6.16 15.82 -6.58
C PRO A 161 -5.18 14.71 -6.99
N PRO A 162 -5.69 13.58 -7.50
CA PRO A 162 -4.84 12.47 -7.95
C PRO A 162 -4.14 12.79 -9.27
N VAL A 163 -2.98 12.14 -9.47
CA VAL A 163 -2.23 12.14 -10.72
C VAL A 163 -2.05 10.69 -11.16
N VAL A 164 -2.19 10.40 -12.44
CA VAL A 164 -1.97 9.06 -13.00
C VAL A 164 -0.72 9.04 -13.86
N VAL A 165 0.14 8.07 -13.59
CA VAL A 165 1.29 7.72 -14.42
C VAL A 165 1.00 6.38 -15.09
N ALA A 166 1.14 6.31 -16.41
CA ALA A 166 0.92 5.09 -17.17
C ALA A 166 2.07 4.84 -18.14
N GLY A 167 2.40 3.58 -18.33
CA GLY A 167 3.48 3.10 -19.19
C GLY A 167 4.28 2.01 -18.51
N LYS A 168 4.96 1.18 -19.31
CA LYS A 168 5.89 0.18 -18.78
C LYS A 168 7.12 0.88 -18.19
N ASP A 169 7.68 0.28 -17.14
CA ASP A 169 8.94 0.72 -16.52
C ASP A 169 8.92 2.15 -15.94
N HIS A 170 7.72 2.71 -15.64
CA HIS A 170 7.67 3.97 -14.94
C HIS A 170 8.17 3.80 -13.50
N THR A 171 8.76 4.84 -12.94
CA THR A 171 9.27 4.85 -11.57
C THR A 171 8.55 5.89 -10.73
N LEU A 172 8.33 5.56 -9.46
CA LEU A 172 7.78 6.47 -8.47
C LEU A 172 8.88 6.94 -7.54
N SER A 173 8.94 8.26 -7.31
CA SER A 173 9.82 8.82 -6.30
C SER A 173 9.06 9.01 -4.99
N TRP A 174 9.52 8.37 -3.94
CA TRP A 174 8.91 8.41 -2.63
C TRP A 174 9.56 9.48 -1.74
N PRO A 175 8.80 10.05 -0.78
CA PRO A 175 9.37 10.91 0.24
C PRO A 175 10.50 10.20 0.98
N LYS A 176 11.65 10.87 1.10
CA LYS A 176 12.81 10.31 1.79
C LYS A 176 12.55 10.24 3.30
N ASN A 177 13.10 9.21 3.93
CA ASN A 177 13.05 8.99 5.38
C ASN A 177 11.68 8.64 5.97
N TYR A 178 10.71 8.25 5.14
CA TYR A 178 9.43 7.72 5.59
C TYR A 178 9.27 6.28 5.16
N PRO A 179 8.68 5.43 6.01
CA PRO A 179 8.35 4.07 5.62
C PRO A 179 7.29 4.08 4.53
N ILE A 180 7.39 3.14 3.63
CA ILE A 180 6.36 2.89 2.64
C ILE A 180 5.80 1.52 2.96
N VAL A 181 4.52 1.42 3.24
CA VAL A 181 3.83 0.15 3.43
C VAL A 181 3.08 -0.20 2.16
N GLY A 182 3.45 -1.30 1.54
CA GLY A 182 2.71 -1.91 0.46
C GLY A 182 1.63 -2.83 1.00
N ILE A 183 0.40 -2.66 0.53
CA ILE A 183 -0.75 -3.52 0.82
C ILE A 183 -1.09 -4.26 -0.47
N PRO A 184 -0.62 -5.51 -0.65
CA PRO A 184 -0.85 -6.26 -1.87
C PRO A 184 -2.22 -6.91 -1.86
N PHE A 185 -2.89 -6.85 -3.02
CA PHE A 185 -4.16 -7.48 -3.26
C PHE A 185 -4.10 -8.40 -4.47
N THR A 186 -4.98 -9.39 -4.48
CA THR A 186 -5.20 -10.28 -5.62
C THR A 186 -6.67 -10.28 -6.01
N THR A 187 -6.91 -10.31 -7.31
CA THR A 187 -8.24 -10.51 -7.88
C THR A 187 -8.20 -11.64 -8.91
N GLN A 188 -9.36 -12.07 -9.37
CA GLN A 188 -9.44 -13.03 -10.50
C GLN A 188 -8.87 -12.48 -11.82
N TYR A 189 -8.62 -11.16 -11.92
CA TYR A 189 -8.10 -10.49 -13.12
C TYR A 189 -6.65 -10.04 -12.97
N GLY A 190 -6.02 -10.36 -11.85
CA GLY A 190 -4.64 -10.04 -11.57
C GLY A 190 -4.44 -9.29 -10.25
N PRO A 191 -3.18 -9.09 -9.87
CA PRO A 191 -2.82 -8.37 -8.65
C PRO A 191 -2.88 -6.85 -8.84
N PHE A 192 -2.98 -6.16 -7.70
CA PHE A 192 -2.74 -4.73 -7.56
C PHE A 192 -2.19 -4.42 -6.17
N GLU A 193 -1.76 -3.20 -5.94
CA GLU A 193 -1.18 -2.80 -4.67
C GLU A 193 -1.59 -1.39 -4.29
N VAL A 194 -1.82 -1.18 -3.01
CA VAL A 194 -1.99 0.15 -2.43
C VAL A 194 -0.78 0.43 -1.54
N ASP A 195 0.00 1.46 -1.89
CA ASP A 195 1.14 1.86 -1.10
C ASP A 195 0.81 3.12 -0.32
N VAL A 196 1.25 3.12 0.92
CA VAL A 196 0.98 4.19 1.86
C VAL A 196 2.29 4.64 2.49
N CYS A 197 2.63 5.91 2.32
CA CYS A 197 3.85 6.52 2.85
C CYS A 197 3.46 7.75 3.66
N PHE A 198 3.60 7.70 4.99
CA PHE A 198 3.21 8.78 5.90
C PHE A 198 4.29 9.14 6.91
N LYS A 199 4.23 10.42 7.32
CA LYS A 199 4.84 10.96 8.52
C LYS A 199 3.77 11.53 9.42
#